data_abd2b431591e9fc43cb4d0303bfbbf88
#
_entry.id   abd2b431591e9fc43cb4d0303bfbbf88
#
_cell.length_a   1.000
_cell.length_b   1.000
_cell.length_c   1.000
_cell.angle_alpha   90.00
_cell.angle_beta   90.00
_cell.angle_gamma   90.00
#
_symmetry.space_group_name_H-M   'P 1'
#
loop_
_entity.id
_entity.type
_entity.pdbx_description
1 polymer ?
#
loop_
_entity_poly.entity_id
_entity_poly.type
_entity_poly.pdbx_seq_one_letter_code
_entity_poly.pdbx_strand_id
1 'polypeptide(L)'
;MGSGKSSIGKILAKRTSKKFLDIDFQIIKNQGMNISEIFEKYGEEYFRNLEKKELEKLDNIEDYIISTGGGIILKQENIDMMKKIGLILFLDIDINAQLERVKNKKNRPLIDNDNVESSLLALKKYRDPIYNNICDYIIDVSNKEKNVIIKEIEKIIL
;
A
#
# COMPACT_ATOMS: atom_id res chain seq x y z
N MET A 1 -2.96 -5.70 -1.10
CA MET A 1 -2.88 -6.32 0.21
C MET A 1 -1.96 -7.55 0.08
N GLY A 2 -1.07 -7.84 1.06
CA GLY A 2 -0.17 -9.01 0.94
C GLY A 2 1.00 -8.90 -0.06
N SER A 3 1.13 -7.84 -0.83
CA SER A 3 2.21 -7.67 -1.81
C SER A 3 3.60 -7.37 -1.21
N GLY A 4 3.69 -7.13 0.10
CA GLY A 4 4.97 -6.92 0.78
C GLY A 4 5.51 -5.48 0.78
N LYS A 5 4.68 -4.49 0.46
CA LYS A 5 5.06 -3.06 0.35
C LYS A 5 5.96 -2.56 1.47
N SER A 6 5.52 -2.66 2.73
CA SER A 6 6.30 -2.16 3.87
C SER A 6 7.64 -2.88 4.04
N SER A 7 7.68 -4.18 3.78
CA SER A 7 8.91 -4.97 3.89
C SER A 7 9.89 -4.65 2.76
N ILE A 8 9.40 -4.55 1.52
CA ILE A 8 10.20 -4.17 0.35
C ILE A 8 10.67 -2.72 0.49
N GLY A 9 9.76 -1.81 0.84
CA GLY A 9 10.05 -0.39 0.99
C GLY A 9 11.14 -0.09 2.03
N LYS A 10 11.11 -0.77 3.18
CA LYS A 10 12.17 -0.62 4.21
C LYS A 10 13.55 -1.03 3.70
N ILE A 11 13.64 -2.15 2.97
CA ILE A 11 14.92 -2.62 2.44
C ILE A 11 15.40 -1.69 1.32
N LEU A 12 14.48 -1.29 0.44
CA LEU A 12 14.78 -0.38 -0.65
C LEU A 12 15.30 0.97 -0.13
N ALA A 13 14.63 1.55 0.86
CA ALA A 13 15.05 2.80 1.49
C ALA A 13 16.47 2.71 2.07
N LYS A 14 16.77 1.60 2.76
CA LYS A 14 18.14 1.35 3.29
C LYS A 14 19.17 1.26 2.18
N ARG A 15 18.87 0.57 1.05
CA ARG A 15 19.80 0.39 -0.05
C ARG A 15 20.06 1.67 -0.86
N THR A 16 19.04 2.52 -0.96
CA THR A 16 19.11 3.76 -1.71
C THR A 16 19.45 4.99 -0.84
N SER A 17 19.78 4.77 0.44
CA SER A 17 20.06 5.82 1.42
C SER A 17 18.89 6.81 1.60
N LYS A 18 17.67 6.37 1.29
CA LYS A 18 16.43 7.16 1.46
C LYS A 18 15.77 6.86 2.80
N LYS A 19 14.91 7.76 3.24
CA LYS A 19 14.07 7.56 4.42
C LYS A 19 12.86 6.68 4.06
N PHE A 20 12.36 5.91 5.03
CA PHE A 20 11.15 5.10 4.86
C PHE A 20 9.99 5.68 5.66
N LEU A 21 8.82 5.78 5.02
CA LEU A 21 7.57 6.18 5.64
C LEU A 21 6.46 5.19 5.27
N ASP A 22 5.64 4.79 6.23
CA ASP A 22 4.47 3.95 6.02
C ASP A 22 3.23 4.72 6.51
N ILE A 23 2.32 5.06 5.60
CA ILE A 23 1.12 5.86 5.88
C ILE A 23 0.24 5.17 6.92
N ASP A 24 0.00 3.86 6.76
CA ASP A 24 -0.82 3.08 7.71
C ASP A 24 -0.21 3.12 9.11
N PHE A 25 1.11 3.00 9.21
CA PHE A 25 1.82 3.10 10.50
C PHE A 25 1.73 4.49 11.12
N GLN A 26 1.83 5.57 10.33
CA GLN A 26 1.66 6.93 10.83
C GLN A 26 0.24 7.16 11.38
N ILE A 27 -0.78 6.65 10.68
CA ILE A 27 -2.17 6.74 11.15
C ILE A 27 -2.32 6.00 12.49
N ILE A 28 -1.84 4.75 12.59
CA ILE A 28 -1.88 3.96 13.84
C ILE A 28 -1.21 4.73 14.98
N LYS A 29 -0.02 5.27 14.74
CA LYS A 29 0.75 6.03 15.74
C LYS A 29 0.00 7.28 16.20
N ASN A 30 -0.60 8.03 15.27
CA ASN A 30 -1.29 9.29 15.58
C ASN A 30 -2.65 9.07 16.25
N GLN A 31 -3.34 7.97 15.93
CA GLN A 31 -4.65 7.65 16.49
C GLN A 31 -4.57 6.83 17.81
N GLY A 32 -3.41 6.20 18.09
CA GLY A 32 -3.24 5.34 19.25
C GLY A 32 -4.07 4.06 19.22
N MET A 33 -4.58 3.67 18.02
CA MET A 33 -5.40 2.48 17.81
C MET A 33 -5.08 1.84 16.46
N ASN A 34 -5.35 0.55 16.31
CA ASN A 34 -5.12 -0.15 15.05
C ASN A 34 -6.20 0.18 13.99
N ILE A 35 -5.92 -0.17 12.73
CA ILE A 35 -6.81 0.17 11.60
C ILE A 35 -8.19 -0.47 11.76
N SER A 36 -8.27 -1.72 12.26
CA SER A 36 -9.55 -2.40 12.46
C SER A 36 -10.41 -1.67 13.49
N GLU A 37 -9.82 -1.21 14.58
CA GLU A 37 -10.51 -0.41 15.61
C GLU A 37 -10.99 0.94 15.06
N ILE A 38 -10.20 1.58 14.18
CA ILE A 38 -10.60 2.83 13.51
C ILE A 38 -11.83 2.58 12.62
N PHE A 39 -11.81 1.50 11.82
CA PHE A 39 -12.94 1.14 10.95
C PHE A 39 -14.19 0.81 11.75
N GLU A 40 -14.06 0.02 12.83
CA GLU A 40 -15.18 -0.36 13.69
C GLU A 40 -15.81 0.87 14.38
N LYS A 41 -14.98 1.76 14.90
CA LYS A 41 -15.43 2.90 15.71
C LYS A 41 -15.90 4.09 14.87
N TYR A 42 -15.23 4.38 13.76
CA TYR A 42 -15.41 5.61 13.00
C TYR A 42 -15.79 5.39 11.53
N GLY A 43 -15.70 4.15 11.04
CA GLY A 43 -16.02 3.79 9.66
C GLY A 43 -14.90 4.04 8.66
N GLU A 44 -15.10 3.52 7.43
CA GLU A 44 -14.10 3.59 6.36
C GLU A 44 -13.82 5.02 5.92
N GLU A 45 -14.84 5.87 5.80
CA GLU A 45 -14.65 7.24 5.32
C GLU A 45 -13.76 8.06 6.24
N TYR A 46 -13.90 7.89 7.55
CA TYR A 46 -12.99 8.52 8.51
C TYR A 46 -11.54 8.10 8.27
N PHE A 47 -11.30 6.80 8.06
CA PHE A 47 -9.96 6.29 7.74
C PHE A 47 -9.41 6.90 6.44
N ARG A 48 -10.23 7.01 5.39
CA ARG A 48 -9.82 7.65 4.12
C ARG A 48 -9.45 9.13 4.29
N ASN A 49 -10.10 9.82 5.21
CA ASN A 49 -9.74 11.20 5.55
C ASN A 49 -8.41 11.26 6.32
N LEU A 50 -8.09 10.25 7.11
CA LEU A 50 -6.77 10.14 7.75
C LEU A 50 -5.66 9.88 6.73
N GLU A 51 -5.87 8.98 5.76
CA GLU A 51 -4.93 8.76 4.65
C GLU A 51 -4.63 10.07 3.90
N LYS A 52 -5.67 10.85 3.57
CA LYS A 52 -5.52 12.17 2.94
C LYS A 52 -4.67 13.11 3.78
N LYS A 53 -4.98 13.25 5.07
CA LYS A 53 -4.22 14.11 5.99
C LYS A 53 -2.75 13.72 6.11
N GLU A 54 -2.44 12.43 6.08
CA GLU A 54 -1.04 11.99 6.09
C GLU A 54 -0.33 12.32 4.76
N LEU A 55 -1.00 12.22 3.60
CA LEU A 55 -0.45 12.64 2.32
C LEU A 55 -0.21 14.15 2.25
N GLU A 56 -1.11 14.97 2.78
CA GLU A 56 -0.96 16.43 2.83
C GLU A 56 0.31 16.89 3.56
N LYS A 57 0.78 16.10 4.53
CA LYS A 57 2.04 16.37 5.25
C LYS A 57 3.28 16.08 4.43
N LEU A 58 3.14 15.42 3.28
CA LEU A 58 4.25 14.97 2.44
C LEU A 58 4.50 15.92 1.26
N ASP A 59 3.88 17.09 1.26
CA ASP A 59 4.17 18.10 0.26
C ASP A 59 5.64 18.56 0.36
N ASN A 60 6.34 18.55 -0.77
CA ASN A 60 7.77 18.94 -0.88
C ASN A 60 8.75 18.07 -0.09
N ILE A 61 8.43 16.82 0.25
CA ILE A 61 9.44 15.92 0.82
C ILE A 61 10.30 15.29 -0.26
N GLU A 62 11.58 15.15 0.02
CA GLU A 62 12.55 14.51 -0.85
C GLU A 62 13.21 13.31 -0.15
N ASP A 63 13.75 12.40 -0.96
CA ASP A 63 14.49 11.23 -0.48
C ASP A 63 13.71 10.28 0.43
N TYR A 64 12.44 10.03 0.08
CA TYR A 64 11.60 9.07 0.77
C TYR A 64 11.17 7.89 -0.12
N ILE A 65 11.07 6.73 0.49
CA ILE A 65 10.29 5.59 0.02
C ILE A 65 9.03 5.54 0.88
N ILE A 66 7.88 5.71 0.23
CA ILE A 66 6.58 5.80 0.91
C ILE A 66 5.78 4.52 0.64
N SER A 67 5.36 3.84 1.70
CA SER A 67 4.40 2.72 1.63
C SER A 67 3.00 3.23 1.94
N THR A 68 2.04 2.92 1.08
CA THR A 68 0.65 3.34 1.25
C THR A 68 -0.29 2.17 1.52
N GLY A 69 -1.43 2.43 2.14
CA GLY A 69 -2.55 1.50 2.18
C GLY A 69 -3.13 1.24 0.78
N GLY A 70 -3.69 0.04 0.56
CA GLY A 70 -4.23 -0.30 -0.76
C GLY A 70 -5.53 0.44 -1.13
N GLY A 71 -6.18 1.10 -0.21
CA GLY A 71 -7.40 1.87 -0.46
C GLY A 71 -7.19 3.37 -0.66
N ILE A 72 -5.97 3.85 -0.54
CA ILE A 72 -5.63 5.27 -0.67
C ILE A 72 -6.01 5.85 -2.04
N ILE A 73 -6.05 5.00 -3.07
CA ILE A 73 -6.40 5.31 -4.45
C ILE A 73 -7.90 5.54 -4.69
N LEU A 74 -8.75 5.32 -3.68
CA LEU A 74 -10.19 5.44 -3.84
C LEU A 74 -10.68 6.90 -3.85
N LYS A 75 -9.83 7.85 -3.47
CA LYS A 75 -10.10 9.29 -3.57
C LYS A 75 -9.20 9.91 -4.65
N GLN A 76 -9.80 10.62 -5.60
CA GLN A 76 -9.06 11.28 -6.69
C GLN A 76 -8.04 12.28 -6.16
N GLU A 77 -8.38 13.02 -5.10
CA GLU A 77 -7.47 13.96 -4.44
C GLU A 77 -6.18 13.30 -3.94
N ASN A 78 -6.26 12.06 -3.42
CA ASN A 78 -5.09 11.31 -2.99
C ASN A 78 -4.22 10.92 -4.18
N ILE A 79 -4.85 10.51 -5.30
CA ILE A 79 -4.14 10.20 -6.54
C ILE A 79 -3.36 11.42 -7.04
N ASP A 80 -4.01 12.59 -7.06
CA ASP A 80 -3.41 13.83 -7.53
C ASP A 80 -2.23 14.25 -6.64
N MET A 81 -2.34 14.07 -5.32
CA MET A 81 -1.23 14.31 -4.38
C MET A 81 -0.10 13.32 -4.59
N MET A 82 -0.38 12.02 -4.70
CA MET A 82 0.66 11.00 -4.93
C MET A 82 1.46 11.27 -6.21
N LYS A 83 0.80 11.66 -7.30
CA LYS A 83 1.46 12.02 -8.57
C LYS A 83 2.37 13.25 -8.44
N LYS A 84 2.06 14.18 -7.55
CA LYS A 84 2.93 15.35 -7.27
C LYS A 84 4.11 14.98 -6.38
N ILE A 85 3.93 14.06 -5.44
CA ILE A 85 4.96 13.62 -4.49
C ILE A 85 6.07 12.83 -5.21
N GLY A 86 5.71 11.97 -6.19
CA GLY A 86 6.74 11.21 -6.90
C GLY A 86 6.22 10.02 -7.70
N LEU A 87 7.13 9.13 -8.08
CA LEU A 87 6.84 7.92 -8.84
C LEU A 87 5.92 6.97 -8.08
N ILE A 88 4.89 6.47 -8.76
CA ILE A 88 3.95 5.51 -8.21
C ILE A 88 4.29 4.11 -8.75
N LEU A 89 4.69 3.22 -7.85
CA LEU A 89 4.95 1.82 -8.15
C LEU A 89 3.79 0.94 -7.65
N PHE A 90 3.18 0.20 -8.55
CA PHE A 90 2.20 -0.81 -8.20
C PHE A 90 2.88 -2.17 -8.04
N LEU A 91 2.87 -2.71 -6.82
CA LEU A 91 3.33 -4.07 -6.54
C LEU A 91 2.17 -5.04 -6.77
N ASP A 92 2.06 -5.57 -8.00
CA ASP A 92 1.02 -6.52 -8.36
C ASP A 92 1.35 -7.91 -7.81
N ILE A 93 0.32 -8.63 -7.41
CA ILE A 93 0.41 -9.98 -6.89
C ILE A 93 -0.75 -10.81 -7.41
N ASP A 94 -0.46 -12.02 -7.90
CA ASP A 94 -1.53 -12.94 -8.29
C ASP A 94 -2.35 -13.40 -7.07
N ILE A 95 -3.58 -13.85 -7.35
CA ILE A 95 -4.54 -14.17 -6.30
C ILE A 95 -4.08 -15.34 -5.41
N ASN A 96 -3.42 -16.36 -5.97
CA ASN A 96 -2.99 -17.54 -5.23
C ASN A 96 -1.87 -17.17 -4.26
N ALA A 97 -0.85 -16.45 -4.75
CA ALA A 97 0.24 -15.94 -3.90
C ALA A 97 -0.29 -14.96 -2.85
N GLN A 98 -1.30 -14.17 -3.18
CA GLN A 98 -1.94 -13.25 -2.25
C GLN A 98 -2.70 -14.00 -1.14
N LEU A 99 -3.48 -15.02 -1.49
CA LEU A 99 -4.19 -15.88 -0.56
C LEU A 99 -3.25 -16.55 0.45
N GLU A 100 -2.15 -17.13 -0.02
CA GLU A 100 -1.14 -17.75 0.86
C GLU A 100 -0.57 -16.75 1.88
N ARG A 101 -0.26 -15.53 1.42
CA ARG A 101 0.32 -14.49 2.29
C ARG A 101 -0.69 -13.87 3.27
N VAL A 102 -1.98 -14.00 3.00
CA VAL A 102 -3.06 -13.38 3.79
C VAL A 102 -3.70 -14.36 4.77
N LYS A 103 -3.74 -15.68 4.47
CA LYS A 103 -4.38 -16.74 5.29
C LYS A 103 -4.06 -16.68 6.80
N ASN A 104 -2.88 -16.20 7.17
CA ASN A 104 -2.41 -16.17 8.55
C ASN A 104 -2.50 -14.79 9.24
N LYS A 105 -3.17 -13.81 8.64
CA LYS A 105 -3.23 -12.43 9.17
C LYS A 105 -4.67 -12.02 9.50
N LYS A 106 -5.00 -12.02 10.79
CA LYS A 106 -6.37 -11.83 11.31
C LYS A 106 -6.89 -10.37 11.36
N ASN A 107 -6.10 -9.32 11.14
CA ASN A 107 -6.55 -7.93 11.37
C ASN A 107 -6.72 -7.15 10.06
N ARG A 108 -7.81 -7.43 9.31
CA ARG A 108 -8.10 -6.75 8.04
C ARG A 108 -9.58 -6.41 7.90
N PRO A 109 -10.00 -5.15 8.13
CA PRO A 109 -11.41 -4.77 8.22
C PRO A 109 -12.23 -4.99 6.93
N LEU A 110 -11.56 -5.06 5.77
CA LEU A 110 -12.23 -5.23 4.47
C LEU A 110 -12.23 -6.68 3.96
N ILE A 111 -11.80 -7.65 4.77
CA ILE A 111 -11.81 -9.07 4.42
C ILE A 111 -12.75 -9.81 5.34
N ASP A 112 -13.76 -10.44 4.75
CA ASP A 112 -14.56 -11.44 5.42
C ASP A 112 -13.68 -12.67 5.72
N ASN A 113 -13.51 -12.99 7.00
CA ASN A 113 -12.69 -14.11 7.44
C ASN A 113 -13.29 -15.46 7.03
N ASP A 114 -14.59 -15.53 6.80
CA ASP A 114 -15.28 -16.74 6.36
C ASP A 114 -15.17 -16.95 4.84
N ASN A 115 -14.87 -15.85 4.08
CA ASN A 115 -14.75 -15.91 2.63
C ASN A 115 -13.61 -15.01 2.10
N VAL A 116 -12.40 -15.32 2.53
CA VAL A 116 -11.18 -14.52 2.22
C VAL A 116 -10.94 -14.41 0.72
N GLU A 117 -11.11 -15.51 -0.02
CA GLU A 117 -10.82 -15.54 -1.46
C GLU A 117 -11.75 -14.62 -2.24
N SER A 118 -13.07 -14.71 -2.03
CA SER A 118 -14.03 -13.87 -2.73
C SER A 118 -13.86 -12.39 -2.37
N SER A 119 -13.53 -12.08 -1.12
CA SER A 119 -13.23 -10.71 -0.69
C SER A 119 -12.00 -10.15 -1.40
N LEU A 120 -10.93 -10.95 -1.52
CA LEU A 120 -9.72 -10.54 -2.25
C LEU A 120 -9.97 -10.36 -3.74
N LEU A 121 -10.72 -11.28 -4.36
CA LEU A 121 -11.11 -11.18 -5.78
C LEU A 121 -11.94 -9.93 -6.05
N ALA A 122 -12.91 -9.64 -5.20
CA ALA A 122 -13.74 -8.44 -5.32
C ALA A 122 -12.89 -7.16 -5.19
N LEU A 123 -12.00 -7.10 -4.19
CA LEU A 123 -11.10 -5.96 -4.02
C LEU A 123 -10.14 -5.80 -5.19
N LYS A 124 -9.60 -6.89 -5.72
CA LYS A 124 -8.70 -6.88 -6.86
C LYS A 124 -9.44 -6.39 -8.12
N LYS A 125 -10.58 -6.97 -8.43
CA LYS A 125 -11.43 -6.56 -9.56
C LYS A 125 -11.78 -5.07 -9.53
N TYR A 126 -12.02 -4.51 -8.35
CA TYR A 126 -12.38 -3.10 -8.18
C TYR A 126 -11.17 -2.17 -8.26
N ARG A 127 -10.02 -2.56 -7.67
CA ARG A 127 -8.87 -1.67 -7.49
C ARG A 127 -7.81 -1.77 -8.58
N ASP A 128 -7.61 -2.96 -9.18
CA ASP A 128 -6.57 -3.14 -10.19
C ASP A 128 -6.72 -2.21 -11.40
N PRO A 129 -7.93 -1.94 -11.93
CA PRO A 129 -8.09 -0.95 -12.99
C PRO A 129 -7.61 0.45 -12.59
N ILE A 130 -7.83 0.84 -11.33
CA ILE A 130 -7.37 2.14 -10.80
C ILE A 130 -5.85 2.14 -10.69
N TYR A 131 -5.25 1.10 -10.07
CA TYR A 131 -3.79 0.99 -9.96
C TYR A 131 -3.11 1.05 -11.32
N ASN A 132 -3.60 0.28 -12.30
CA ASN A 132 -3.03 0.23 -13.65
C ASN A 132 -3.10 1.58 -14.38
N ASN A 133 -4.10 2.39 -14.07
CA ASN A 133 -4.28 3.71 -14.69
C ASN A 133 -3.41 4.81 -14.06
N ILE A 134 -3.01 4.65 -12.80
CA ILE A 134 -2.32 5.72 -12.06
C ILE A 134 -0.82 5.46 -11.84
N CYS A 135 -0.38 4.20 -11.90
CA CYS A 135 1.01 3.86 -11.63
C CYS A 135 1.92 4.18 -12.82
N ASP A 136 3.16 4.55 -12.52
CA ASP A 136 4.21 4.72 -13.52
C ASP A 136 4.85 3.38 -13.90
N TYR A 137 4.92 2.43 -12.95
CA TYR A 137 5.46 1.10 -13.17
C TYR A 137 4.68 0.04 -12.40
N ILE A 138 4.53 -1.14 -13.02
CA ILE A 138 3.95 -2.34 -12.42
C ILE A 138 5.07 -3.34 -12.15
N ILE A 139 5.17 -3.80 -10.93
CA ILE A 139 6.16 -4.78 -10.49
C ILE A 139 5.43 -6.04 -10.03
N ASP A 140 5.55 -7.13 -10.77
CA ASP A 140 5.02 -8.42 -10.33
C ASP A 140 5.86 -8.97 -9.17
N VAL A 141 5.18 -9.24 -8.06
CA VAL A 141 5.81 -9.76 -6.82
C VAL A 141 5.30 -11.15 -6.42
N SER A 142 4.60 -11.83 -7.32
CA SER A 142 3.88 -13.07 -7.02
C SER A 142 4.80 -14.18 -6.50
N ASN A 143 5.71 -14.64 -7.33
CA ASN A 143 6.60 -15.78 -7.05
C ASN A 143 8.08 -15.40 -7.07
N LYS A 144 8.39 -14.12 -6.82
CA LYS A 144 9.76 -13.60 -6.80
C LYS A 144 10.30 -13.48 -5.39
N GLU A 145 11.58 -13.75 -5.22
CA GLU A 145 12.30 -13.42 -3.99
C GLU A 145 12.41 -11.91 -3.81
N LYS A 146 12.36 -11.45 -2.55
CA LYS A 146 12.44 -10.01 -2.25
C LYS A 146 13.65 -9.31 -2.85
N ASN A 147 14.81 -9.97 -2.86
CA ASN A 147 16.03 -9.39 -3.42
C ASN A 147 15.94 -9.16 -4.94
N VAL A 148 15.23 -10.02 -5.66
CA VAL A 148 14.99 -9.85 -7.10
C VAL A 148 14.08 -8.65 -7.34
N ILE A 149 12.98 -8.56 -6.61
CA ILE A 149 12.04 -7.44 -6.67
C ILE A 149 12.74 -6.11 -6.37
N ILE A 150 13.56 -6.08 -5.33
CA ILE A 150 14.28 -4.87 -4.93
C ILE A 150 15.26 -4.43 -6.02
N LYS A 151 16.05 -5.35 -6.62
CA LYS A 151 16.94 -5.04 -7.73
C LYS A 151 16.20 -4.53 -8.97
N GLU A 152 14.99 -5.05 -9.23
CA GLU A 152 14.12 -4.58 -10.30
C GLU A 152 13.68 -3.12 -10.06
N ILE A 153 13.27 -2.79 -8.83
CA ILE A 153 12.88 -1.44 -8.46
C ILE A 153 14.08 -0.48 -8.46
N GLU A 154 15.24 -0.90 -7.96
CA GLU A 154 16.47 -0.10 -7.97
C GLU A 154 16.82 0.41 -9.36
N LYS A 155 16.66 -0.41 -10.40
CA LYS A 155 16.90 -0.02 -11.81
C LYS A 155 15.94 1.05 -12.34
N ILE A 156 14.81 1.24 -11.68
CA ILE A 156 13.80 2.22 -12.09
C ILE A 156 14.05 3.56 -11.41
N ILE A 157 14.53 3.54 -10.16
CA ILE A 157 14.61 4.74 -9.32
C ILE A 157 16.00 5.31 -9.16
N LEU A 158 17.05 4.61 -9.63
CA LEU A 158 18.46 5.05 -9.66
C LEU A 158 18.93 5.32 -11.08
#